data_49e84989d208d8b0e123660e957f1e34
#
_entry.id   49e84989d208d8b0e123660e957f1e34
#
_cell.length_a   1.000
_cell.length_b   1.000
_cell.length_c   1.000
_cell.angle_alpha   90.00
_cell.angle_beta   90.00
_cell.angle_gamma   90.00
#
_symmetry.space_group_name_H-M   'P 1'
#
loop_
_entity.id
_entity.type
_entity.pdbx_description
1 polymer ?
#
loop_
_entity_poly.entity_id
_entity_poly.type
_entity_poly.pdbx_seq_one_letter_code
_entity_poly.pdbx_strand_id
1 'polypeptide(L)'
;MNTKFIHLLYVPTMACNMQCRYCYLEDHTVDTLRGGDCLETLQYAIAKFREADVVPFNISLHGGEVTTLPKREFHDLIQYISRYYQDNHDLITDAGFRVGHPHIKTNLYGLDRHIETIRKFNVSISGSLDLPLSLHEKYRVTKGG
;
A
#
# COMPACT_ATOMS: atom_id res chain seq x y z
N MET A 1 30.64 2.71 3.67
CA MET A 1 29.55 3.66 3.32
C MET A 1 28.40 3.45 4.28
N ASN A 2 27.72 4.51 4.65
CA ASN A 2 26.58 4.39 5.58
C ASN A 2 25.32 4.10 4.79
N THR A 3 24.82 2.89 4.89
CA THR A 3 23.51 2.51 4.36
C THR A 3 22.44 3.42 4.94
N LYS A 4 21.61 4.00 4.07
CA LYS A 4 20.48 4.83 4.46
C LYS A 4 19.22 3.98 4.56
N PHE A 5 18.51 4.14 5.67
CA PHE A 5 17.23 3.45 5.88
C PHE A 5 16.08 4.43 5.67
N ILE A 6 15.06 4.02 4.92
CA ILE A 6 13.92 4.87 4.59
C ILE A 6 12.59 4.17 4.84
N HIS A 7 11.55 4.96 5.10
CA HIS A 7 10.17 4.53 4.99
C HIS A 7 9.68 4.81 3.57
N LEU A 8 9.29 3.78 2.85
CA LEU A 8 8.79 3.88 1.48
C LEU A 8 7.26 3.89 1.48
N LEU A 9 6.68 4.98 1.01
CA LEU A 9 5.27 5.05 0.64
C LEU A 9 5.15 4.77 -0.85
N TYR A 10 4.45 3.71 -1.20
CA TYR A 10 4.25 3.32 -2.59
C TYR A 10 2.78 3.41 -2.98
N VAL A 11 2.52 4.04 -4.12
CA VAL A 11 1.18 4.22 -4.68
C VAL A 11 1.05 3.32 -5.92
N PRO A 12 0.55 2.08 -5.77
CA PRO A 12 0.45 1.14 -6.89
C PRO A 12 -0.66 1.51 -7.88
N THR A 13 -1.66 2.27 -7.46
CA THR A 13 -2.78 2.69 -8.29
C THR A 13 -3.36 4.02 -7.82
N MET A 14 -3.83 4.82 -8.77
CA MET A 14 -4.63 6.01 -8.51
C MET A 14 -6.14 5.72 -8.59
N ALA A 15 -6.54 4.50 -8.94
CA ALA A 15 -7.93 4.09 -8.94
C ALA A 15 -8.50 4.10 -7.52
N CYS A 16 -9.73 4.55 -7.38
CA CYS A 16 -10.45 4.57 -6.11
C CYS A 16 -11.92 4.24 -6.35
N ASN A 17 -12.51 3.48 -5.44
CA ASN A 17 -13.95 3.16 -5.44
C ASN A 17 -14.80 4.17 -4.66
N MET A 18 -14.16 5.22 -4.13
CA MET A 18 -14.81 6.32 -3.42
C MET A 18 -14.44 7.67 -4.02
N GLN A 19 -15.24 8.67 -3.72
CA GLN A 19 -15.04 10.06 -4.11
C GLN A 19 -15.25 10.96 -2.89
N CYS A 20 -14.33 10.85 -1.94
CA CYS A 20 -14.39 11.62 -0.72
C CYS A 20 -14.26 13.12 -1.02
N ARG A 21 -15.11 13.94 -0.43
CA ARG A 21 -15.17 15.39 -0.69
C ARG A 21 -13.90 16.14 -0.28
N TYR A 22 -13.12 15.59 0.65
CA TYR A 22 -11.86 16.17 1.13
C TYR A 22 -10.63 15.42 0.65
N CYS A 23 -10.77 14.58 -0.40
CA CYS A 23 -9.65 13.79 -0.90
C CYS A 23 -8.52 14.70 -1.40
N TYR A 24 -7.31 14.50 -0.91
CA TYR A 24 -6.14 15.28 -1.33
C TYR A 24 -5.73 14.99 -2.79
N LEU A 25 -6.20 13.91 -3.36
CA LEU A 25 -5.98 13.56 -4.76
C LEU A 25 -7.00 14.25 -5.69
N GLU A 26 -8.10 14.75 -5.14
CA GLU A 26 -9.16 15.45 -5.89
C GLU A 26 -9.57 14.67 -7.16
N ASP A 27 -9.51 15.34 -8.31
CA ASP A 27 -9.85 14.76 -9.61
C ASP A 27 -8.75 13.87 -10.22
N HIS A 28 -7.64 13.69 -9.54
CA HIS A 28 -6.55 12.84 -10.01
C HIS A 28 -6.82 11.35 -9.82
N THR A 29 -7.85 10.98 -9.06
CA THR A 29 -8.28 9.58 -8.95
C THR A 29 -8.91 9.11 -10.26
N VAL A 30 -8.60 7.89 -10.68
CA VAL A 30 -9.15 7.28 -11.88
C VAL A 30 -10.06 6.10 -11.53
N ASP A 31 -11.03 5.83 -12.41
CA ASP A 31 -11.99 4.75 -12.17
C ASP A 31 -11.46 3.37 -12.50
N THR A 32 -10.48 3.30 -13.40
CA THR A 32 -9.91 2.06 -13.90
C THR A 32 -8.42 1.99 -13.66
N LEU A 33 -7.94 0.77 -13.42
CA LEU A 33 -6.51 0.49 -13.36
C LEU A 33 -5.85 0.74 -14.73
N ARG A 34 -4.74 1.44 -14.71
CA ARG A 34 -3.86 1.55 -15.86
C ARG A 34 -2.74 0.52 -15.70
N GLY A 35 -2.84 -0.57 -16.45
CA GLY A 35 -1.78 -1.56 -16.58
C GLY A 35 -1.50 -2.39 -15.32
N GLY A 36 -0.97 -3.57 -15.49
CA GLY A 36 -0.61 -4.50 -14.42
C GLY A 36 0.86 -4.47 -14.04
N ASP A 37 1.50 -3.32 -14.06
CA ASP A 37 2.95 -3.15 -13.87
C ASP A 37 3.35 -2.65 -12.47
N CYS A 38 2.41 -2.62 -11.53
CA CYS A 38 2.67 -2.09 -10.18
C CYS A 38 3.74 -2.90 -9.42
N LEU A 39 3.79 -4.22 -9.61
CA LEU A 39 4.84 -5.06 -9.03
C LEU A 39 6.20 -4.79 -9.67
N GLU A 40 6.28 -4.73 -10.99
CA GLU A 40 7.52 -4.45 -11.72
C GLU A 40 8.09 -3.08 -11.35
N THR A 41 7.23 -2.08 -11.20
CA THR A 41 7.62 -0.73 -10.77
C THR A 41 8.24 -0.76 -9.36
N LEU A 42 7.63 -1.48 -8.41
CA LEU A 42 8.19 -1.61 -7.07
C LEU A 42 9.53 -2.36 -7.09
N GLN A 43 9.61 -3.46 -7.84
CA GLN A 43 10.86 -4.23 -8.00
C GLN A 43 11.98 -3.36 -8.57
N TYR A 44 11.68 -2.56 -9.59
CA TYR A 44 12.64 -1.62 -10.17
C TYR A 44 13.10 -0.59 -9.14
N ALA A 45 12.17 0.01 -8.40
CA ALA A 45 12.50 0.99 -7.36
C ALA A 45 13.40 0.39 -6.27
N ILE A 46 13.08 -0.81 -5.79
CA ILE A 46 13.91 -1.53 -4.79
C ILE A 46 15.32 -1.81 -5.32
N ALA A 47 15.43 -2.22 -6.59
CA ALA A 47 16.74 -2.43 -7.21
C ALA A 47 17.56 -1.13 -7.25
N LYS A 48 16.94 -0.01 -7.62
CA LYS A 48 17.59 1.31 -7.64
C LYS A 48 17.99 1.80 -6.25
N PHE A 49 17.17 1.58 -5.24
CA PHE A 49 17.55 1.89 -3.86
C PHE A 49 18.77 1.08 -3.43
N ARG A 50 18.81 -0.20 -3.76
CA ARG A 50 19.96 -1.07 -3.44
C ARG A 50 21.25 -0.59 -4.11
N GLU A 51 21.19 -0.18 -5.39
CA GLU A 51 22.33 0.42 -6.11
C GLU A 51 22.83 1.70 -5.43
N ALA A 52 21.95 2.46 -4.79
CA ALA A 52 22.26 3.69 -4.09
C ALA A 52 22.59 3.50 -2.59
N ASP A 53 22.72 2.26 -2.12
CA ASP A 53 22.92 1.90 -0.71
C ASP A 53 21.81 2.43 0.21
N VAL A 54 20.58 2.36 -0.29
CA VAL A 54 19.35 2.73 0.43
C VAL A 54 18.49 1.51 0.67
N VAL A 55 18.00 1.33 1.89
CA VAL A 55 17.17 0.19 2.29
C VAL A 55 15.85 0.67 2.86
N PRO A 56 14.72 0.40 2.20
CA PRO A 56 13.41 0.57 2.81
C PRO A 56 13.25 -0.38 4.01
N PHE A 57 13.15 0.17 5.21
CA PHE A 57 12.87 -0.64 6.41
C PHE A 57 11.37 -0.83 6.63
N ASN A 58 10.55 0.00 6.01
CA ASN A 58 9.09 -0.07 6.04
C ASN A 58 8.54 0.30 4.67
N ILE A 59 7.63 -0.53 4.14
CA ILE A 59 6.94 -0.31 2.87
C ILE A 59 5.44 -0.27 3.15
N SER A 60 4.82 0.86 2.86
CA SER A 60 3.39 1.09 3.06
C SER A 60 2.71 1.41 1.74
N LEU A 61 1.63 0.70 1.43
CA LEU A 61 0.85 0.91 0.22
C LEU A 61 -0.25 1.96 0.47
N HIS A 62 -0.22 2.99 -0.32
CA HIS A 62 -1.16 4.10 -0.31
C HIS A 62 -1.74 4.30 -1.72
N GLY A 63 -2.42 5.42 -1.95
CA GLY A 63 -2.84 5.85 -3.26
C GLY A 63 -4.26 6.32 -3.31
N GLY A 64 -4.96 5.99 -4.39
CA GLY A 64 -6.41 6.04 -4.48
C GLY A 64 -6.99 5.04 -3.49
N GLU A 65 -7.17 3.81 -3.92
CA GLU A 65 -7.55 2.70 -3.03
C GLU A 65 -6.87 1.41 -3.49
N VAL A 66 -5.94 0.91 -2.71
CA VAL A 66 -5.14 -0.28 -3.07
C VAL A 66 -6.00 -1.53 -3.24
N THR A 67 -7.13 -1.63 -2.56
CA THR A 67 -8.05 -2.78 -2.68
C THR A 67 -8.81 -2.83 -4.01
N THR A 68 -8.71 -1.78 -4.85
CA THR A 68 -9.23 -1.82 -6.23
C THR A 68 -8.36 -2.65 -7.16
N LEU A 69 -7.14 -2.99 -6.78
CA LEU A 69 -6.29 -3.89 -7.54
C LEU A 69 -6.97 -5.25 -7.73
N PRO A 70 -6.82 -5.90 -8.91
CA PRO A 70 -7.24 -7.28 -9.08
C PRO A 70 -6.63 -8.20 -8.03
N LYS A 71 -7.34 -9.25 -7.66
CA LYS A 71 -6.92 -10.20 -6.61
C LYS A 71 -5.48 -10.68 -6.78
N ARG A 72 -5.12 -11.07 -8.00
CA ARG A 72 -3.80 -11.59 -8.32
C ARG A 72 -2.72 -10.53 -8.15
N GLU A 73 -2.93 -9.34 -8.69
CA GLU A 73 -1.97 -8.24 -8.60
C GLU A 73 -1.74 -7.80 -7.15
N PHE A 74 -2.81 -7.69 -6.38
CA PHE A 74 -2.71 -7.41 -4.95
C PHE A 74 -1.94 -8.51 -4.22
N HIS A 75 -2.26 -9.77 -4.46
CA HIS A 75 -1.57 -10.91 -3.87
C HIS A 75 -0.06 -10.89 -4.20
N ASP A 76 0.29 -10.74 -5.47
CA ASP A 76 1.68 -10.79 -5.91
C ASP A 76 2.50 -9.63 -5.33
N LEU A 77 1.89 -8.46 -5.23
CA LEU A 77 2.52 -7.28 -4.61
C LEU A 77 2.78 -7.50 -3.11
N ILE A 78 1.79 -7.99 -2.38
CA ILE A 78 1.92 -8.28 -0.94
C ILE A 78 2.92 -9.40 -0.69
N GLN A 79 2.91 -10.45 -1.50
CA GLN A 79 3.86 -11.55 -1.42
C GLN A 79 5.30 -11.06 -1.63
N TYR A 80 5.51 -10.18 -2.61
CA TYR A 80 6.82 -9.58 -2.85
C TYR A 80 7.31 -8.78 -1.66
N ILE A 81 6.47 -7.94 -1.07
CA ILE A 81 6.83 -7.13 0.11
C ILE A 81 7.15 -8.04 1.31
N SER A 82 6.35 -9.09 1.53
CA SER A 82 6.59 -10.06 2.59
C SER A 82 7.94 -10.75 2.42
N ARG A 83 8.27 -11.18 1.20
CA ARG A 83 9.58 -11.78 0.89
C ARG A 83 10.72 -10.78 1.06
N TYR A 84 10.53 -9.55 0.62
CA TYR A 84 11.51 -8.48 0.82
C TYR A 84 11.89 -8.32 2.30
N TYR A 85 10.92 -8.34 3.20
CA TYR A 85 11.18 -8.26 4.64
C TYR A 85 11.92 -9.48 5.17
N GLN A 86 11.61 -10.67 4.69
CA GLN A 86 12.34 -11.89 5.08
C GLN A 86 13.80 -11.82 4.63
N ASP A 87 14.03 -11.42 3.39
CA ASP A 87 15.37 -11.37 2.79
C ASP A 87 16.26 -10.28 3.44
N ASN A 88 15.67 -9.20 3.94
CA ASN A 88 16.39 -8.09 4.55
C ASN A 88 16.23 -8.00 6.07
N HIS A 89 15.68 -9.04 6.69
CA HIS A 89 15.37 -9.05 8.12
C HIS A 89 16.59 -8.65 8.97
N ASP A 90 17.69 -9.36 8.83
CA ASP A 90 18.88 -9.15 9.65
C ASP A 90 19.51 -7.76 9.40
N LEU A 91 19.58 -7.34 8.14
CA LEU A 91 20.08 -6.02 7.78
C LEU A 91 19.29 -4.90 8.45
N ILE A 92 17.95 -5.02 8.48
CA ILE A 92 17.06 -4.02 9.06
C ILE A 92 17.15 -4.05 10.60
N THR A 93 17.12 -5.23 11.20
CA THR A 93 17.17 -5.37 12.67
C THR A 93 18.53 -5.00 13.26
N ASP A 94 19.63 -5.33 12.59
CA ASP A 94 20.98 -4.94 13.01
C ASP A 94 21.17 -3.41 12.99
N ALA A 95 20.44 -2.72 12.13
CA ALA A 95 20.41 -1.26 12.09
C ALA A 95 19.50 -0.63 13.18
N GLY A 96 18.84 -1.45 13.99
CA GLY A 96 17.98 -0.99 15.09
C GLY A 96 16.52 -0.73 14.72
N PHE A 97 16.10 -1.10 13.52
CA PHE A 97 14.70 -0.97 13.08
C PHE A 97 13.93 -2.27 13.33
N ARG A 98 12.62 -2.14 13.46
CA ARG A 98 11.71 -3.29 13.51
C ARG A 98 11.31 -3.67 12.09
N VAL A 99 11.36 -4.97 11.79
CA VAL A 99 10.75 -5.53 10.60
C VAL A 99 9.27 -5.80 10.90
N GLY A 100 8.40 -5.15 10.17
CA GLY A 100 6.96 -5.33 10.30
C GLY A 100 6.39 -6.32 9.28
N HIS A 101 5.10 -6.18 9.05
CA HIS A 101 4.36 -6.89 8.01
C HIS A 101 4.06 -5.94 6.85
N PRO A 102 3.71 -6.47 5.66
CA PRO A 102 3.16 -5.62 4.61
C PRO A 102 2.03 -4.76 5.16
N HIS A 103 2.03 -3.47 4.82
CA HIS A 103 1.07 -2.51 5.36
C HIS A 103 0.29 -1.84 4.24
N ILE A 104 -1.02 -1.71 4.43
CA ILE A 104 -1.89 -0.97 3.53
C ILE A 104 -2.66 0.13 4.26
N LYS A 105 -2.87 1.25 3.59
CA LYS A 105 -3.85 2.25 3.98
C LYS A 105 -5.06 2.14 3.06
N THR A 106 -6.24 1.98 3.63
CA THR A 106 -7.46 1.65 2.89
C THR A 106 -8.68 2.38 3.43
N ASN A 107 -9.65 2.64 2.55
CA ASN A 107 -10.97 3.12 2.94
C ASN A 107 -11.88 2.00 3.50
N LEU A 108 -11.40 0.76 3.56
CA LEU A 108 -12.05 -0.44 4.07
C LEU A 108 -13.17 -1.01 3.18
N TYR A 109 -13.63 -0.29 2.16
CA TYR A 109 -14.82 -0.64 1.39
C TYR A 109 -14.68 -1.94 0.58
N GLY A 110 -13.51 -2.21 0.00
CA GLY A 110 -13.26 -3.41 -0.82
C GLY A 110 -12.38 -4.47 -0.15
N LEU A 111 -12.23 -4.40 1.16
CA LEU A 111 -11.25 -5.20 1.89
C LEU A 111 -11.52 -6.70 1.86
N ASP A 112 -12.79 -7.10 1.89
CA ASP A 112 -13.24 -8.49 1.87
C ASP A 112 -12.76 -9.26 0.64
N ARG A 113 -12.61 -8.59 -0.48
CA ARG A 113 -12.11 -9.16 -1.74
C ARG A 113 -10.71 -9.76 -1.58
N HIS A 114 -9.89 -9.21 -0.69
CA HIS A 114 -8.50 -9.57 -0.50
C HIS A 114 -8.23 -10.27 0.83
N ILE A 115 -9.26 -10.72 1.53
CA ILE A 115 -9.16 -11.24 2.90
C ILE A 115 -8.21 -12.44 3.02
N GLU A 116 -8.16 -13.30 2.00
CA GLU A 116 -7.27 -14.46 1.99
C GLU A 116 -5.80 -14.05 1.98
N THR A 117 -5.44 -13.10 1.13
CA THR A 117 -4.07 -12.54 1.06
C THR A 117 -3.71 -11.80 2.34
N ILE A 118 -4.64 -10.99 2.86
CA ILE A 118 -4.46 -10.24 4.10
C ILE A 118 -4.14 -11.18 5.27
N ARG A 119 -4.89 -12.27 5.41
CA ARG A 119 -4.65 -13.27 6.45
C ARG A 119 -3.35 -14.03 6.24
N LYS A 120 -3.11 -14.48 5.01
CA LYS A 120 -1.93 -15.29 4.67
C LYS A 120 -0.62 -14.59 5.00
N PHE A 121 -0.52 -13.30 4.71
CA PHE A 121 0.70 -12.51 4.90
C PHE A 121 0.65 -11.61 6.14
N ASN A 122 -0.37 -11.76 6.96
CA ASN A 122 -0.57 -10.94 8.16
C ASN A 122 -0.45 -9.44 7.88
N VAL A 123 -1.16 -8.98 6.84
CA VAL A 123 -1.11 -7.59 6.37
C VAL A 123 -1.61 -6.66 7.47
N SER A 124 -0.82 -5.66 7.79
CA SER A 124 -1.20 -4.59 8.70
C SER A 124 -2.08 -3.56 7.97
N ILE A 125 -3.13 -3.10 8.60
CA ILE A 125 -4.14 -2.25 7.99
C ILE A 125 -4.30 -0.95 8.79
N SER A 126 -4.23 0.19 8.09
CA SER A 126 -4.72 1.48 8.57
C SER A 126 -6.00 1.83 7.81
N GLY A 127 -7.12 1.77 8.51
CA GLY A 127 -8.42 2.12 7.96
C GLY A 127 -8.76 3.59 8.13
N SER A 128 -9.46 4.16 7.16
CA SER A 128 -9.94 5.54 7.23
C SER A 128 -11.39 5.55 7.67
N LEU A 129 -11.65 6.11 8.84
CA LEU A 129 -12.97 6.23 9.44
C LEU A 129 -13.12 7.59 10.09
N ASP A 130 -14.18 8.33 9.72
CA ASP A 130 -14.50 9.60 10.36
C ASP A 130 -15.52 9.41 11.48
N LEU A 131 -15.35 10.12 12.58
CA LEU A 131 -16.27 10.08 13.71
C LEU A 131 -16.80 11.48 14.02
N PRO A 132 -18.08 11.63 14.34
CA PRO A 132 -19.11 10.57 14.36
C PRO A 132 -19.44 10.03 12.97
N LEU A 133 -20.04 8.86 12.88
CA LEU A 133 -20.33 8.16 11.62
C LEU A 133 -21.15 9.02 10.62
N SER A 134 -21.94 9.95 11.11
CA SER A 134 -22.66 10.91 10.26
C SER A 134 -21.75 11.79 9.41
N LEU A 135 -20.55 12.10 9.89
CA LEU A 135 -19.52 12.82 9.11
C LEU A 135 -18.89 11.89 8.09
N HIS A 136 -18.65 10.64 8.46
CA HIS A 136 -18.15 9.63 7.54
C HIS A 136 -19.07 9.47 6.33
N GLU A 137 -20.35 9.24 6.56
CA GLU A 137 -21.36 9.09 5.51
C GLU A 137 -21.51 10.35 4.64
N LYS A 138 -21.34 11.52 5.21
CA LYS A 138 -21.46 12.80 4.50
C LYS A 138 -20.30 13.07 3.55
N TYR A 139 -19.06 12.74 3.94
CA TYR A 139 -17.85 13.13 3.23
C TYR A 139 -17.15 12.01 2.49
N ARG A 140 -17.30 10.77 2.96
CA ARG A 140 -16.76 9.58 2.32
C ARG A 140 -17.85 8.88 1.55
N VAL A 141 -17.95 9.19 0.28
CA VAL A 141 -19.00 8.66 -0.60
C VAL A 141 -18.40 7.76 -1.68
N THR A 142 -19.16 6.74 -2.06
CA THR A 142 -18.81 5.92 -3.22
C THR A 142 -19.03 6.70 -4.50
N LYS A 143 -18.32 6.34 -5.57
CA LYS A 143 -18.56 6.90 -6.89
C LYS A 143 -19.98 6.53 -7.35
N GLY A 144 -20.75 7.51 -7.76
CA GLY A 144 -22.14 7.34 -8.17
C GLY A 144 -23.17 7.61 -7.08
N GLY A 145 -22.74 8.02 -5.91
CA GLY A 145 -23.66 8.45 -4.83
C GLY A 145 -23.76 7.52 -3.65
#